data_8aa489ef7191cfebebce079ba4a3b30e
#
_entry.id   8aa489ef7191cfebebce079ba4a3b30e
#
_cell.length_a   1.000
_cell.length_b   1.000
_cell.length_c   1.000
_cell.angle_alpha   90.00
_cell.angle_beta   90.00
_cell.angle_gamma   90.00
#
_symmetry.space_group_name_H-M   'P 1'
#
loop_
_entity.id
_entity.type
_entity.pdbx_description
1 polymer ?
#
loop_
_entity_poly.entity_id
_entity_poly.type
_entity_poly.pdbx_seq_one_letter_code
_entity_poly.pdbx_strand_id
1 'polypeptide(L)'
;MSGGRRLPEPPLLVITDRTMTERPLADVVEAAFKGGCRWLMLREKDLDATAREALAAEIMAVAKPYGAQVIINRDYAASADGIHLPQGCSVSEARRLVGPGGLIGVSAHSLNEARSAAEAGVDYVTLSPIFLTASKPGYGPTLGLDGLRQIADSIPTPIIALAGVDADNAAACLKAGAAGVAVMGGVMAAADPEAATAALIDRIKRVQTSRQPSG
;
A
#
# COMPACT_ATOMS: atom_id res chain seq x y z
N MET A 1 -18.23 -3.48 18.70
CA MET A 1 -16.76 -3.75 18.63
C MET A 1 -16.46 -4.06 17.17
N SER A 2 -16.01 -3.04 16.41
CA SER A 2 -15.59 -3.21 15.02
C SER A 2 -14.20 -3.86 15.04
N GLY A 3 -14.14 -5.18 14.86
CA GLY A 3 -12.88 -5.86 14.61
C GLY A 3 -12.33 -5.38 13.27
N GLY A 4 -11.40 -4.42 13.30
CA GLY A 4 -10.68 -3.98 12.12
C GLY A 4 -10.10 -5.18 11.38
N ARG A 5 -10.22 -5.21 10.06
CA ARG A 5 -9.61 -6.28 9.26
C ARG A 5 -8.10 -6.26 9.42
N ARG A 6 -7.56 -7.47 9.48
CA ARG A 6 -6.12 -7.62 9.54
C ARG A 6 -5.51 -7.29 8.17
N LEU A 7 -4.55 -6.38 8.16
CA LEU A 7 -3.77 -6.10 6.95
C LEU A 7 -2.92 -7.31 6.54
N PRO A 8 -2.59 -7.45 5.25
CA PRO A 8 -1.65 -8.48 4.80
C PRO A 8 -0.30 -8.39 5.51
N GLU A 9 0.27 -9.55 5.81
CA GLU A 9 1.58 -9.66 6.45
C GLU A 9 2.62 -10.26 5.48
N PRO A 10 3.81 -9.71 5.39
CA PRO A 10 4.30 -8.48 6.07
C PRO A 10 3.59 -7.22 5.55
N PRO A 11 3.47 -6.14 6.36
CA PRO A 11 2.70 -4.95 6.00
C PRO A 11 3.48 -4.03 5.04
N LEU A 12 3.83 -4.57 3.89
CA LEU A 12 4.44 -3.89 2.75
C LEU A 12 3.44 -3.88 1.59
N LEU A 13 2.95 -2.71 1.23
CA LEU A 13 2.12 -2.49 0.05
C LEU A 13 3.01 -2.09 -1.14
N VAL A 14 3.13 -2.95 -2.14
CA VAL A 14 3.80 -2.61 -3.41
C VAL A 14 2.76 -2.03 -4.37
N ILE A 15 3.01 -0.83 -4.88
CA ILE A 15 2.13 -0.13 -5.83
C ILE A 15 2.75 -0.24 -7.22
N THR A 16 1.95 -0.66 -8.21
CA THR A 16 2.43 -0.78 -9.57
C THR A 16 2.41 0.55 -10.33
N ASP A 17 3.33 0.67 -11.26
CA ASP A 17 3.38 1.65 -12.33
C ASP A 17 4.24 1.04 -13.44
N ARG A 18 3.61 0.45 -14.45
CA ARG A 18 4.30 -0.28 -15.53
C ARG A 18 5.19 0.62 -16.39
N THR A 19 4.99 1.94 -16.33
CA THR A 19 5.82 2.90 -17.07
C THR A 19 7.20 3.10 -16.45
N MET A 20 7.43 2.57 -15.26
CA MET A 20 8.72 2.67 -14.55
C MET A 20 9.68 1.51 -14.86
N THR A 21 9.29 0.57 -15.71
CA THR A 21 10.08 -0.59 -16.07
C THR A 21 9.91 -0.94 -17.55
N GLU A 22 10.95 -1.49 -18.17
CA GLU A 22 10.89 -2.06 -19.53
C GLU A 22 10.50 -3.55 -19.52
N ARG A 23 10.47 -4.16 -18.34
CA ARG A 23 10.09 -5.57 -18.14
C ARG A 23 8.57 -5.72 -18.16
N PRO A 24 8.02 -6.89 -18.55
CA PRO A 24 6.62 -7.20 -18.34
C PRO A 24 6.23 -6.99 -16.87
N LEU A 25 5.10 -6.32 -16.60
CA LEU A 25 4.68 -6.03 -15.23
C LEU A 25 4.51 -7.31 -14.41
N ALA A 26 4.00 -8.38 -15.02
CA ALA A 26 3.82 -9.67 -14.37
C ALA A 26 5.15 -10.22 -13.81
N ASP A 27 6.26 -10.08 -14.55
CA ASP A 27 7.59 -10.54 -14.10
C ASP A 27 8.10 -9.73 -12.90
N VAL A 28 7.88 -8.41 -12.90
CA VAL A 28 8.27 -7.52 -11.80
C VAL A 28 7.45 -7.83 -10.55
N VAL A 29 6.15 -8.05 -10.72
CA VAL A 29 5.23 -8.40 -9.64
C VAL A 29 5.57 -9.78 -9.07
N GLU A 30 5.84 -10.76 -9.93
CA GLU A 30 6.26 -12.09 -9.46
C GLU A 30 7.57 -12.02 -8.67
N ALA A 31 8.55 -11.24 -9.13
CA ALA A 31 9.80 -11.02 -8.41
C ALA A 31 9.55 -10.36 -7.02
N ALA A 32 8.63 -9.39 -6.94
CA ALA A 32 8.25 -8.81 -5.66
C ALA A 32 7.61 -9.85 -4.72
N PHE A 33 6.78 -10.77 -5.22
CA PHE A 33 6.21 -11.85 -4.42
C PHE A 33 7.28 -12.87 -3.98
N LYS A 34 8.25 -13.20 -4.83
CA LYS A 34 9.44 -14.01 -4.47
C LYS A 34 10.23 -13.34 -3.35
N GLY A 35 10.39 -12.01 -3.41
CA GLY A 35 11.00 -11.21 -2.36
C GLY A 35 10.20 -11.14 -1.05
N GLY A 36 8.99 -11.73 -1.02
CA GLY A 36 8.16 -11.89 0.18
C GLY A 36 6.99 -10.91 0.29
N CYS A 37 6.73 -10.04 -0.70
CA CYS A 37 5.52 -9.22 -0.73
C CYS A 37 4.27 -10.10 -0.71
N ARG A 38 3.24 -9.66 0.02
CA ARG A 38 1.93 -10.33 0.08
C ARG A 38 0.77 -9.36 -0.11
N TRP A 39 1.07 -8.12 -0.51
CA TRP A 39 0.09 -7.08 -0.69
C TRP A 39 0.48 -6.17 -1.85
N LEU A 40 -0.33 -6.16 -2.91
CA LEU A 40 -0.11 -5.40 -4.13
C LEU A 40 -1.27 -4.46 -4.39
N MET A 41 -0.99 -3.24 -4.85
CA MET A 41 -1.98 -2.34 -5.43
C MET A 41 -1.71 -2.19 -6.92
N LEU A 42 -2.64 -2.66 -7.75
CA LEU A 42 -2.60 -2.43 -9.19
C LEU A 42 -3.07 -1.00 -9.49
N ARG A 43 -2.16 -0.17 -10.03
CA ARG A 43 -2.40 1.25 -10.26
C ARG A 43 -1.86 1.69 -11.62
N GLU A 44 -2.56 1.35 -12.68
CA GLU A 44 -2.22 1.69 -14.06
C GLU A 44 -3.22 2.74 -14.57
N LYS A 45 -2.84 4.03 -14.44
CA LYS A 45 -3.74 5.16 -14.69
C LYS A 45 -3.98 5.45 -16.17
N ASP A 46 -3.09 5.02 -17.01
CA ASP A 46 -3.06 5.24 -18.45
C ASP A 46 -3.83 4.16 -19.24
N LEU A 47 -4.23 3.07 -18.58
CA LEU A 47 -5.03 2.03 -19.18
C LEU A 47 -6.53 2.36 -19.12
N ASP A 48 -7.26 2.01 -20.19
CA ASP A 48 -8.72 1.97 -20.16
C ASP A 48 -9.25 0.84 -19.26
N ALA A 49 -10.55 0.81 -19.05
CA ALA A 49 -11.18 -0.15 -18.14
C ALA A 49 -10.96 -1.61 -18.58
N THR A 50 -11.09 -1.90 -19.87
CA THR A 50 -10.96 -3.26 -20.43
C THR A 50 -9.53 -3.78 -20.32
N ALA A 51 -8.54 -2.95 -20.68
CA ALA A 51 -7.13 -3.32 -20.57
C ALA A 51 -6.71 -3.49 -19.09
N ARG A 52 -7.26 -2.65 -18.19
CA ARG A 52 -6.99 -2.75 -16.75
C ARG A 52 -7.60 -4.02 -16.15
N GLU A 53 -8.79 -4.41 -16.57
CA GLU A 53 -9.43 -5.65 -16.10
C GLU A 53 -8.66 -6.89 -16.58
N ALA A 54 -8.21 -6.91 -17.83
CA ALA A 54 -7.38 -7.99 -18.35
C ALA A 54 -6.06 -8.10 -17.59
N LEU A 55 -5.38 -6.97 -17.34
CA LEU A 55 -4.15 -6.93 -16.56
C LEU A 55 -4.39 -7.34 -15.10
N ALA A 56 -5.51 -6.95 -14.50
CA ALA A 56 -5.87 -7.37 -13.17
C ALA A 56 -6.00 -8.88 -13.06
N ALA A 57 -6.67 -9.53 -14.03
CA ALA A 57 -6.80 -10.98 -14.07
C ALA A 57 -5.43 -11.68 -14.19
N GLU A 58 -4.53 -11.16 -15.04
CA GLU A 58 -3.15 -11.65 -15.17
C GLU A 58 -2.39 -11.55 -13.83
N ILE A 59 -2.37 -10.38 -13.22
CA ILE A 59 -1.65 -10.13 -11.95
C ILE A 59 -2.21 -10.98 -10.81
N MET A 60 -3.52 -11.19 -10.75
CA MET A 60 -4.14 -12.07 -9.75
C MET A 60 -3.76 -13.53 -9.94
N ALA A 61 -3.62 -13.98 -11.20
CA ALA A 61 -3.12 -15.32 -11.47
C ALA A 61 -1.67 -15.50 -10.98
N VAL A 62 -0.82 -14.47 -11.15
CA VAL A 62 0.55 -14.44 -10.63
C VAL A 62 0.57 -14.40 -9.10
N ALA A 63 -0.34 -13.67 -8.45
CA ALA A 63 -0.41 -13.54 -6.99
C ALA A 63 -0.85 -14.82 -6.26
N LYS A 64 -1.72 -15.61 -6.90
CA LYS A 64 -2.37 -16.78 -6.30
C LYS A 64 -1.42 -17.81 -5.68
N PRO A 65 -0.32 -18.26 -6.34
CA PRO A 65 0.63 -19.20 -5.75
C PRO A 65 1.33 -18.70 -4.48
N TYR A 66 1.40 -17.37 -4.32
CA TYR A 66 2.05 -16.72 -3.18
C TYR A 66 1.08 -16.40 -2.03
N GLY A 67 -0.23 -16.64 -2.21
CA GLY A 67 -1.25 -16.22 -1.26
C GLY A 67 -1.28 -14.70 -1.06
N ALA A 68 -0.86 -13.94 -2.08
CA ALA A 68 -0.79 -12.49 -2.02
C ALA A 68 -2.15 -11.88 -2.36
N GLN A 69 -2.49 -10.76 -1.69
CA GLN A 69 -3.70 -9.99 -1.96
C GLN A 69 -3.42 -8.89 -2.97
N VAL A 70 -4.33 -8.75 -3.93
CA VAL A 70 -4.29 -7.73 -4.97
C VAL A 70 -5.48 -6.80 -4.82
N ILE A 71 -5.22 -5.52 -4.57
CA ILE A 71 -6.24 -4.47 -4.55
C ILE A 71 -6.11 -3.60 -5.81
N ILE A 72 -7.22 -3.02 -6.25
CA ILE A 72 -7.25 -2.16 -7.43
C ILE A 72 -7.37 -0.69 -7.01
N ASN A 73 -6.62 0.19 -7.65
CA ASN A 73 -6.70 1.62 -7.43
C ASN A 73 -7.87 2.22 -8.23
N ARG A 74 -8.80 2.90 -7.56
CA ARG A 74 -9.97 3.62 -8.10
C ARG A 74 -11.13 2.73 -8.53
N ASP A 75 -10.90 1.84 -9.46
CA ASP A 75 -11.95 1.03 -10.06
C ASP A 75 -11.95 -0.35 -9.41
N TYR A 76 -13.12 -0.94 -9.27
CA TYR A 76 -13.24 -2.27 -8.71
C TYR A 76 -13.30 -3.30 -9.84
N ALA A 77 -12.41 -4.29 -9.78
CA ALA A 77 -12.53 -5.52 -10.56
C ALA A 77 -13.15 -6.61 -9.65
N ALA A 78 -14.15 -7.31 -10.15
CA ALA A 78 -14.93 -8.28 -9.36
C ALA A 78 -14.08 -9.42 -8.75
N SER A 79 -12.89 -9.64 -9.28
CA SER A 79 -11.94 -10.66 -8.80
C SER A 79 -10.92 -10.14 -7.78
N ALA A 80 -10.89 -8.82 -7.49
CA ALA A 80 -9.88 -8.24 -6.62
C ALA A 80 -10.20 -8.44 -5.13
N ASP A 81 -9.15 -8.52 -4.30
CA ASP A 81 -9.27 -8.67 -2.84
C ASP A 81 -9.66 -7.36 -2.15
N GLY A 82 -9.75 -6.25 -2.89
CA GLY A 82 -10.13 -4.96 -2.36
C GLY A 82 -9.96 -3.81 -3.33
N ILE A 83 -10.17 -2.60 -2.81
CA ILE A 83 -10.09 -1.35 -3.56
C ILE A 83 -9.33 -0.29 -2.77
N HIS A 84 -8.58 0.55 -3.47
CA HIS A 84 -7.99 1.75 -2.91
C HIS A 84 -8.55 2.99 -3.59
N LEU A 85 -9.19 3.84 -2.80
CA LEU A 85 -9.91 5.01 -3.27
C LEU A 85 -9.07 6.29 -3.13
N PRO A 86 -9.20 7.24 -4.05
CA PRO A 86 -8.80 8.61 -3.80
C PRO A 86 -9.69 9.23 -2.71
N GLN A 87 -9.21 10.31 -2.10
CA GLN A 87 -10.00 11.10 -1.17
C GLN A 87 -11.34 11.55 -1.78
N GLY A 88 -12.39 11.59 -0.95
CA GLY A 88 -13.72 12.07 -1.33
C GLY A 88 -14.60 11.06 -2.05
N CYS A 89 -14.13 9.85 -2.31
CA CYS A 89 -14.96 8.78 -2.86
C CYS A 89 -15.84 8.12 -1.78
N SER A 90 -16.98 7.57 -2.20
CA SER A 90 -17.93 6.91 -1.30
C SER A 90 -17.40 5.56 -0.81
N VAL A 91 -16.99 5.49 0.46
CA VAL A 91 -16.56 4.25 1.11
C VAL A 91 -17.73 3.26 1.24
N SER A 92 -18.97 3.74 1.46
CA SER A 92 -20.15 2.89 1.56
C SER A 92 -20.50 2.20 0.24
N GLU A 93 -20.29 2.86 -0.90
CA GLU A 93 -20.44 2.24 -2.22
C GLU A 93 -19.34 1.19 -2.46
N ALA A 94 -18.09 1.55 -2.17
CA ALA A 94 -16.99 0.60 -2.28
C ALA A 94 -17.23 -0.65 -1.42
N ARG A 95 -17.76 -0.48 -0.20
CA ARG A 95 -18.07 -1.62 0.68
C ARG A 95 -19.15 -2.55 0.10
N ARG A 96 -20.14 -2.00 -0.59
CA ARG A 96 -21.13 -2.83 -1.30
C ARG A 96 -20.53 -3.64 -2.44
N LEU A 97 -19.55 -3.05 -3.15
CA LEU A 97 -18.86 -3.70 -4.27
C LEU A 97 -17.91 -4.80 -3.80
N VAL A 98 -17.02 -4.49 -2.85
CA VAL A 98 -16.00 -5.46 -2.40
C VAL A 98 -16.54 -6.48 -1.40
N GLY A 99 -17.76 -6.26 -0.90
CA GLY A 99 -18.39 -7.14 0.10
C GLY A 99 -17.70 -7.10 1.48
N PRO A 100 -18.14 -8.00 2.38
CA PRO A 100 -17.66 -7.99 3.76
C PRO A 100 -16.20 -8.46 3.91
N GLY A 101 -15.63 -9.14 2.92
CA GLY A 101 -14.27 -9.69 2.96
C GLY A 101 -13.20 -8.77 2.35
N GLY A 102 -13.57 -7.85 1.45
CA GLY A 102 -12.61 -7.05 0.70
C GLY A 102 -12.01 -5.87 1.49
N LEU A 103 -10.74 -5.56 1.24
CA LEU A 103 -10.05 -4.42 1.84
C LEU A 103 -10.46 -3.11 1.16
N ILE A 104 -10.68 -2.05 1.95
CA ILE A 104 -10.86 -0.69 1.45
C ILE A 104 -9.81 0.22 2.06
N GLY A 105 -8.99 0.82 1.21
CA GLY A 105 -8.07 1.87 1.59
C GLY A 105 -8.45 3.21 0.98
N VAL A 106 -7.99 4.29 1.61
CA VAL A 106 -8.15 5.67 1.11
C VAL A 106 -6.83 6.41 1.21
N SER A 107 -6.54 7.24 0.19
CA SER A 107 -5.42 8.18 0.24
C SER A 107 -5.74 9.37 1.12
N ALA A 108 -4.81 9.77 2.01
CA ALA A 108 -4.89 11.00 2.79
C ALA A 108 -3.56 11.75 2.77
N HIS A 109 -3.65 13.08 2.88
CA HIS A 109 -2.50 14.00 2.82
C HIS A 109 -2.46 14.94 4.02
N SER A 110 -3.43 14.81 4.93
CA SER A 110 -3.56 15.62 6.14
C SER A 110 -4.27 14.84 7.25
N LEU A 111 -4.20 15.38 8.48
CA LEU A 111 -4.94 14.85 9.63
C LEU A 111 -6.46 14.85 9.38
N ASN A 112 -6.99 15.91 8.79
CA ASN A 112 -8.44 16.02 8.53
C ASN A 112 -8.91 14.96 7.55
N GLU A 113 -8.14 14.73 6.48
CA GLU A 113 -8.46 13.69 5.49
C GLU A 113 -8.37 12.29 6.11
N ALA A 114 -7.33 12.03 6.92
CA ALA A 114 -7.17 10.76 7.61
C ALA A 114 -8.32 10.49 8.61
N ARG A 115 -8.79 11.51 9.33
CA ARG A 115 -9.97 11.42 10.22
C ARG A 115 -11.24 11.13 9.44
N SER A 116 -11.50 11.86 8.37
CA SER A 116 -12.68 11.64 7.52
C SER A 116 -12.69 10.22 6.95
N ALA A 117 -11.55 9.69 6.52
CA ALA A 117 -11.43 8.32 6.05
C ALA A 117 -11.70 7.31 7.17
N ALA A 118 -11.16 7.54 8.38
CA ALA A 118 -11.39 6.69 9.55
C ALA A 118 -12.88 6.65 9.95
N GLU A 119 -13.53 7.81 9.99
CA GLU A 119 -14.97 7.95 10.28
C GLU A 119 -15.84 7.25 9.22
N ALA A 120 -15.41 7.24 7.95
CA ALA A 120 -16.07 6.52 6.88
C ALA A 120 -15.92 4.99 6.97
N GLY A 121 -15.09 4.46 7.87
CA GLY A 121 -14.94 3.02 8.14
C GLY A 121 -14.05 2.30 7.13
N VAL A 122 -12.99 2.94 6.65
CA VAL A 122 -11.96 2.29 5.83
C VAL A 122 -11.12 1.30 6.65
N ASP A 123 -10.52 0.32 6.00
CA ASP A 123 -9.67 -0.66 6.65
C ASP A 123 -8.25 -0.15 6.88
N TYR A 124 -7.79 0.80 6.05
CA TYR A 124 -6.50 1.48 6.19
C TYR A 124 -6.48 2.81 5.42
N VAL A 125 -5.50 3.64 5.77
CA VAL A 125 -5.22 4.90 5.08
C VAL A 125 -3.79 4.88 4.55
N THR A 126 -3.55 5.22 3.28
CA THR A 126 -2.21 5.61 2.84
C THR A 126 -1.98 7.08 3.15
N LEU A 127 -0.93 7.39 3.89
CA LEU A 127 -0.60 8.77 4.27
C LEU A 127 0.63 9.23 3.49
N SER A 128 0.49 10.31 2.74
CA SER A 128 1.55 10.87 1.89
C SER A 128 1.45 12.38 1.70
N PRO A 129 2.57 13.08 1.37
CA PRO A 129 3.91 12.54 1.27
C PRO A 129 4.63 12.50 2.64
N ILE A 130 5.21 11.35 2.99
CA ILE A 130 6.03 11.29 4.21
C ILE A 130 7.38 11.97 3.97
N PHE A 131 8.05 11.62 2.87
CA PHE A 131 9.31 12.24 2.46
C PHE A 131 9.21 12.76 1.02
N LEU A 132 10.20 13.55 0.60
CA LEU A 132 10.33 13.94 -0.80
C LEU A 132 10.51 12.71 -1.67
N THR A 133 9.94 12.74 -2.88
CA THR A 133 10.02 11.63 -3.82
C THR A 133 10.36 12.11 -5.22
N ALA A 134 11.25 11.40 -5.90
CA ALA A 134 11.61 11.67 -7.28
C ALA A 134 10.44 11.47 -8.26
N SER A 135 9.47 10.60 -7.93
CA SER A 135 8.30 10.33 -8.78
C SER A 135 7.30 11.49 -8.87
N LYS A 136 7.41 12.49 -7.97
CA LYS A 136 6.60 13.71 -8.00
C LYS A 136 7.43 14.90 -7.50
N PRO A 137 8.32 15.47 -8.31
CA PRO A 137 9.11 16.65 -7.94
C PRO A 137 8.19 17.80 -7.53
N GLY A 138 8.49 18.46 -6.42
CA GLY A 138 7.70 19.59 -5.92
C GLY A 138 6.39 19.23 -5.19
N TYR A 139 6.10 17.94 -5.01
CA TYR A 139 4.95 17.51 -4.22
C TYR A 139 5.26 17.64 -2.72
N GLY A 140 4.76 18.72 -2.10
CA GLY A 140 5.00 19.06 -0.70
C GLY A 140 4.02 20.09 -0.17
N PRO A 141 4.09 20.43 1.09
CA PRO A 141 5.11 20.04 2.06
C PRO A 141 5.00 18.57 2.49
N THR A 142 6.15 17.97 2.87
CA THR A 142 6.20 16.62 3.43
C THR A 142 5.72 16.64 4.89
N LEU A 143 5.05 15.57 5.31
CA LEU A 143 4.59 15.40 6.67
C LEU A 143 5.74 15.04 7.63
N GLY A 144 6.76 14.36 7.13
CA GLY A 144 7.84 13.85 7.94
C GLY A 144 7.39 12.80 8.96
N LEU A 145 8.32 12.37 9.81
CA LEU A 145 8.03 11.40 10.87
C LEU A 145 7.17 11.98 11.99
N ASP A 146 7.29 13.27 12.28
CA ASP A 146 6.51 13.92 13.32
C ASP A 146 5.05 14.08 12.91
N GLY A 147 4.79 14.50 11.67
CA GLY A 147 3.43 14.53 11.13
C GLY A 147 2.81 13.14 11.05
N LEU A 148 3.59 12.12 10.64
CA LEU A 148 3.14 10.73 10.66
C LEU A 148 2.73 10.29 12.07
N ARG A 149 3.56 10.56 13.09
CA ARG A 149 3.28 10.22 14.48
C ARG A 149 2.01 10.92 14.99
N GLN A 150 1.92 12.23 14.79
CA GLN A 150 0.76 13.02 15.21
C GLN A 150 -0.55 12.45 14.63
N ILE A 151 -0.54 12.04 13.36
CA ILE A 151 -1.74 11.50 12.70
C ILE A 151 -2.01 10.07 13.19
N ALA A 152 -0.98 9.24 13.35
CA ALA A 152 -1.12 7.88 13.84
C ALA A 152 -1.70 7.82 15.27
N ASP A 153 -1.30 8.76 16.13
CA ASP A 153 -1.84 8.86 17.50
C ASP A 153 -3.28 9.41 17.52
N SER A 154 -3.75 10.02 16.42
CA SER A 154 -5.05 10.73 16.37
C SER A 154 -6.18 9.89 15.80
N ILE A 155 -5.91 8.76 15.15
CA ILE A 155 -6.92 7.90 14.52
C ILE A 155 -6.66 6.41 14.83
N PRO A 156 -7.72 5.60 15.01
CA PRO A 156 -7.56 4.17 15.26
C PRO A 156 -7.28 3.36 13.98
N THR A 157 -7.51 3.95 12.82
CA THR A 157 -7.35 3.26 11.53
C THR A 157 -5.88 3.10 11.18
N PRO A 158 -5.43 1.90 10.76
CA PRO A 158 -4.06 1.65 10.35
C PRO A 158 -3.57 2.61 9.26
N ILE A 159 -2.37 3.19 9.47
CA ILE A 159 -1.73 4.09 8.51
C ILE A 159 -0.61 3.36 7.79
N ILE A 160 -0.61 3.45 6.47
CA ILE A 160 0.45 2.98 5.59
C ILE A 160 1.23 4.19 5.09
N ALA A 161 2.48 4.32 5.51
CA ALA A 161 3.34 5.44 5.14
C ALA A 161 3.77 5.35 3.68
N LEU A 162 3.57 6.42 2.90
CA LEU A 162 3.81 6.45 1.45
C LEU A 162 4.58 7.71 1.04
N ALA A 163 5.30 7.62 -0.05
CA ALA A 163 6.15 8.60 -0.72
C ALA A 163 7.52 8.79 -0.04
N GLY A 164 8.56 8.59 -0.83
CA GLY A 164 9.95 8.66 -0.41
C GLY A 164 10.35 7.59 0.61
N VAL A 165 9.54 6.54 0.76
CA VAL A 165 9.83 5.41 1.63
C VAL A 165 10.69 4.37 0.89
N ASP A 166 11.74 3.92 1.56
CA ASP A 166 12.71 2.93 1.11
C ASP A 166 13.19 2.03 2.26
N ALA A 167 14.15 1.14 2.00
CA ALA A 167 14.68 0.23 3.02
C ALA A 167 15.42 0.94 4.16
N ASP A 168 15.95 2.15 3.94
CA ASP A 168 16.73 2.88 4.95
C ASP A 168 15.81 3.59 5.95
N ASN A 169 14.62 4.04 5.52
CA ASN A 169 13.71 4.82 6.35
C ASN A 169 12.42 4.10 6.74
N ALA A 170 12.09 2.94 6.15
CA ALA A 170 10.88 2.17 6.48
C ALA A 170 10.76 1.86 7.98
N ALA A 171 11.87 1.48 8.63
CA ALA A 171 11.89 1.23 10.06
C ALA A 171 11.53 2.46 10.90
N ALA A 172 11.93 3.66 10.48
CA ALA A 172 11.59 4.91 11.13
C ALA A 172 10.08 5.23 11.00
N CYS A 173 9.49 4.99 9.83
CA CYS A 173 8.04 5.13 9.64
C CYS A 173 7.25 4.22 10.59
N LEU A 174 7.63 2.96 10.70
CA LEU A 174 6.98 2.02 11.62
C LEU A 174 7.13 2.51 13.08
N LYS A 175 8.32 2.92 13.50
CA LYS A 175 8.55 3.46 14.85
C LYS A 175 7.76 4.75 15.12
N ALA A 176 7.45 5.51 14.10
CA ALA A 176 6.60 6.70 14.18
C ALA A 176 5.09 6.38 14.19
N GLY A 177 4.68 5.10 14.25
CA GLY A 177 3.29 4.71 14.40
C GLY A 177 2.62 4.18 13.13
N ALA A 178 3.33 4.15 11.98
CA ALA A 178 2.77 3.48 10.81
C ALA A 178 2.54 1.98 11.08
N ALA A 179 1.42 1.46 10.62
CA ALA A 179 1.09 0.04 10.64
C ALA A 179 1.84 -0.73 9.54
N GLY A 180 2.24 -0.04 8.48
CA GLY A 180 2.99 -0.58 7.36
C GLY A 180 3.55 0.53 6.48
N VAL A 181 4.18 0.15 5.39
CA VAL A 181 4.74 1.08 4.41
C VAL A 181 4.29 0.72 3.00
N ALA A 182 4.24 1.73 2.13
CA ALA A 182 3.96 1.56 0.71
C ALA A 182 5.10 2.10 -0.14
N VAL A 183 5.45 1.35 -1.18
CA VAL A 183 6.50 1.69 -2.14
C VAL A 183 6.02 1.50 -3.57
N MET A 184 6.58 2.27 -4.50
CA MET A 184 6.32 2.14 -5.93
C MET A 184 7.66 2.05 -6.68
N GLY A 185 8.32 3.17 -6.94
CA GLY A 185 9.54 3.22 -7.74
C GLY A 185 10.69 2.39 -7.17
N GLY A 186 10.79 2.27 -5.85
CA GLY A 186 11.82 1.44 -5.19
C GLY A 186 11.75 -0.05 -5.53
N VAL A 187 10.62 -0.53 -6.08
CA VAL A 187 10.44 -1.90 -6.57
C VAL A 187 10.25 -1.92 -8.08
N MET A 188 9.37 -1.05 -8.63
CA MET A 188 9.05 -1.06 -10.07
C MET A 188 10.25 -0.71 -10.95
N ALA A 189 11.10 0.21 -10.54
CA ALA A 189 12.30 0.63 -11.28
C ALA A 189 13.59 -0.09 -10.81
N ALA A 190 13.49 -1.05 -9.90
CA ALA A 190 14.65 -1.75 -9.39
C ALA A 190 15.25 -2.67 -10.45
N ALA A 191 16.59 -2.73 -10.53
CA ALA A 191 17.28 -3.71 -11.37
C ALA A 191 16.96 -5.15 -10.91
N ASP A 192 16.81 -5.34 -9.60
CA ASP A 192 16.38 -6.60 -8.97
C ASP A 192 15.19 -6.33 -8.02
N PRO A 193 13.94 -6.45 -8.50
CA PRO A 193 12.75 -6.22 -7.69
C PRO A 193 12.58 -7.22 -6.53
N GLU A 194 13.09 -8.45 -6.67
CA GLU A 194 13.06 -9.47 -5.62
C GLU A 194 13.95 -9.04 -4.45
N ALA A 195 15.22 -8.70 -4.73
CA ALA A 195 16.16 -8.25 -3.70
C ALA A 195 15.70 -6.93 -3.05
N ALA A 196 15.18 -5.97 -3.84
CA ALA A 196 14.65 -4.71 -3.32
C ALA A 196 13.48 -4.93 -2.35
N THR A 197 12.57 -5.84 -2.70
CA THR A 197 11.42 -6.19 -1.86
C THR A 197 11.88 -6.92 -0.59
N ALA A 198 12.79 -7.89 -0.71
CA ALA A 198 13.32 -8.64 0.42
C ALA A 198 14.02 -7.73 1.44
N ALA A 199 14.78 -6.74 0.98
CA ALA A 199 15.43 -5.74 1.84
C ALA A 199 14.40 -4.93 2.66
N LEU A 200 13.32 -4.45 2.04
CA LEU A 200 12.24 -3.75 2.73
C LEU A 200 11.58 -4.63 3.80
N ILE A 201 11.28 -5.88 3.46
CA ILE A 201 10.63 -6.83 4.38
C ILE A 201 11.53 -7.16 5.56
N ASP A 202 12.83 -7.33 5.35
CA ASP A 202 13.79 -7.55 6.44
C ASP A 202 13.77 -6.38 7.45
N ARG A 203 13.74 -5.13 6.97
CA ARG A 203 13.62 -3.94 7.83
C ARG A 203 12.32 -3.93 8.62
N ILE A 204 11.20 -4.27 7.98
CA ILE A 204 9.88 -4.34 8.63
C ILE A 204 9.88 -5.40 9.74
N LYS A 205 10.33 -6.61 9.44
CA LYS A 205 10.35 -7.72 10.39
C LYS A 205 11.22 -7.43 11.63
N ARG A 206 12.38 -6.80 11.46
CA ARG A 206 13.24 -6.39 12.58
C ARG A 206 12.54 -5.45 13.56
N VAL A 207 11.73 -4.52 13.07
CA VAL A 207 10.96 -3.62 13.94
C VAL A 207 9.84 -4.38 14.64
N GLN A 208 9.13 -5.26 13.94
CA GLN A 208 8.06 -6.07 14.53
C GLN A 208 8.57 -6.97 15.66
N THR A 209 9.71 -7.64 15.43
CA THR A 209 10.33 -8.50 16.45
C THR A 209 10.77 -7.69 17.69
N SER A 210 11.27 -6.48 17.51
CA SER A 210 11.71 -5.62 18.64
C SER A 210 10.54 -5.05 19.45
N ARG A 211 9.30 -5.13 18.96
CA ARG A 211 8.08 -4.67 19.65
C ARG A 211 7.38 -5.76 20.46
N GLN A 212 7.71 -7.03 20.25
CA GLN A 212 7.20 -8.11 21.09
C GLN A 212 7.96 -8.09 22.41
N PRO A 213 7.31 -7.86 23.57
CA PRO A 213 7.96 -7.97 24.85
C PRO A 213 8.44 -9.42 24.99
N SER A 214 9.68 -9.59 25.43
CA SER A 214 10.19 -10.89 25.87
C SER A 214 9.25 -11.37 26.98
N GLY A 215 8.47 -12.42 26.69
CA GLY A 215 7.54 -13.04 27.64
C GLY A 215 8.26 -13.67 28.82
#